data_39ebb9dc588286445aa021a17ad8301a
#
_entry.id   39ebb9dc588286445aa021a17ad8301a
#
_cell.length_a   1.000
_cell.length_b   1.000
_cell.length_c   1.000
_cell.angle_alpha   90.00
_cell.angle_beta   90.00
_cell.angle_gamma   90.00
#
_symmetry.space_group_name_H-M   'P 1'
#
loop_
_entity.id
_entity.type
_entity.pdbx_description
1 polymer ?
#
loop_
_entity_poly.entity_id
_entity_poly.type
_entity_poly.pdbx_seq_one_letter_code
_entity_poly.pdbx_strand_id
1 'polypeptide(L)'
;MNIGEVSRKSGLPAKTIRYYEDIGLITPLRDTNGYRSFRDQDMHKLAFLGRSRALGFTIEDCRNLLALWEDKKRASADVRAIAKEQLAQIEAKISGLQEMRDTLSTLVRDCAGDDRPDCPILKTLGTAAAT
;
A
#
# COMPACT_ATOMS: atom_id res chain seq x y z
N MET A 1 -2.02 -10.53 21.24
CA MET A 1 -2.14 -11.50 20.13
C MET A 1 -0.77 -12.03 19.75
N ASN A 2 -0.67 -13.29 19.39
CA ASN A 2 0.57 -13.84 18.86
C ASN A 2 0.68 -13.55 17.35
N ILE A 3 1.85 -13.87 16.77
CA ILE A 3 2.11 -13.56 15.36
C ILE A 3 1.15 -14.31 14.41
N GLY A 4 0.74 -15.51 14.76
CA GLY A 4 -0.21 -16.28 13.94
C GLY A 4 -1.58 -15.63 13.88
N GLU A 5 -2.09 -15.14 15.00
CA GLU A 5 -3.36 -14.42 15.06
C GLU A 5 -3.33 -13.12 14.27
N VAL A 6 -2.26 -12.35 14.45
CA VAL A 6 -2.09 -11.08 13.74
C VAL A 6 -1.94 -11.30 12.24
N SER A 7 -1.22 -12.34 11.84
CA SER A 7 -1.09 -12.72 10.44
C SER A 7 -2.48 -13.00 9.82
N ARG A 8 -3.31 -13.76 10.50
CA ARG A 8 -4.67 -14.04 10.02
C ARG A 8 -5.53 -12.77 9.92
N LYS A 9 -5.49 -11.94 10.96
CA LYS A 9 -6.34 -10.73 11.03
C LYS A 9 -5.89 -9.63 10.08
N SER A 10 -4.59 -9.46 9.88
CA SER A 10 -4.03 -8.42 9.01
C SER A 10 -3.98 -8.85 7.54
N GLY A 11 -4.04 -10.13 7.27
CA GLY A 11 -3.86 -10.67 5.92
C GLY A 11 -2.41 -10.68 5.47
N LEU A 12 -1.46 -10.38 6.35
CA LEU A 12 -0.04 -10.35 6.03
C LEU A 12 0.64 -11.66 6.45
N PRO A 13 1.55 -12.21 5.64
CA PRO A 13 2.34 -13.37 6.04
C PRO A 13 3.20 -13.05 7.28
N ALA A 14 3.39 -14.03 8.13
CA ALA A 14 4.23 -13.87 9.33
C ALA A 14 5.64 -13.37 8.99
N LYS A 15 6.20 -13.84 7.88
CA LYS A 15 7.51 -13.40 7.38
C LYS A 15 7.53 -11.90 7.11
N THR A 16 6.48 -11.36 6.51
CA THR A 16 6.35 -9.93 6.24
C THR A 16 6.25 -9.14 7.53
N ILE A 17 5.50 -9.64 8.51
CA ILE A 17 5.36 -8.98 9.82
C ILE A 17 6.71 -8.92 10.52
N ARG A 18 7.49 -10.00 10.51
CA ARG A 18 8.85 -10.02 11.09
C ARG A 18 9.77 -9.02 10.38
N TYR A 19 9.66 -8.92 9.07
CA TYR A 19 10.42 -7.94 8.30
C TYR A 19 10.09 -6.51 8.73
N TYR A 20 8.81 -6.19 8.90
CA TYR A 20 8.39 -4.86 9.33
C TYR A 20 8.89 -4.55 10.75
N GLU A 21 8.97 -5.53 11.62
CA GLU A 21 9.61 -5.36 12.93
C GLU A 21 11.11 -5.08 12.77
N ASP A 22 11.79 -5.86 11.95
CA ASP A 22 13.24 -5.74 11.73
C ASP A 22 13.64 -4.35 11.22
N ILE A 23 12.83 -3.76 10.35
CA ILE A 23 13.12 -2.42 9.82
C ILE A 23 12.50 -1.29 10.65
N GLY A 24 11.94 -1.62 11.80
CA GLY A 24 11.47 -0.62 12.77
C GLY A 24 10.13 0.02 12.46
N LEU A 25 9.32 -0.56 11.58
CA LEU A 25 7.99 -0.04 11.30
C LEU A 25 6.99 -0.36 12.40
N ILE A 26 7.16 -1.48 13.09
CA ILE A 26 6.37 -1.85 14.26
C ILE A 26 7.29 -2.35 15.35
N THR A 27 6.85 -2.22 16.60
CA THR A 27 7.60 -2.70 17.76
C THR A 27 6.63 -3.42 18.70
N PRO A 28 6.35 -4.71 18.47
CA PRO A 28 5.48 -5.46 19.36
C PRO A 28 6.13 -5.65 20.73
N LEU A 29 5.30 -5.86 21.74
CA LEU A 29 5.80 -6.20 23.05
C LEU A 29 6.32 -7.63 23.04
N ARG A 30 7.15 -7.97 24.06
CA ARG A 30 7.60 -9.34 24.31
C ARG A 30 6.99 -9.82 25.60
N ASP A 31 6.50 -11.06 25.61
CA ASP A 31 6.04 -11.68 26.84
C ASP A 31 7.23 -12.20 27.67
N THR A 32 6.93 -12.80 28.82
CA THR A 32 7.96 -13.30 29.73
C THR A 32 8.81 -14.43 29.11
N ASN A 33 8.28 -15.10 28.08
CA ASN A 33 8.98 -16.17 27.37
C ASN A 33 9.75 -15.67 26.14
N GLY A 34 9.74 -14.36 25.90
CA GLY A 34 10.42 -13.75 24.75
C GLY A 34 9.63 -13.80 23.44
N TYR A 35 8.40 -14.31 23.46
CA TYR A 35 7.56 -14.32 22.27
C TYR A 35 6.93 -12.96 22.03
N ARG A 36 6.66 -12.66 20.75
CA ARG A 36 6.00 -11.41 20.36
C ARG A 36 4.58 -11.36 20.87
N SER A 37 4.20 -10.23 21.43
CA SER A 37 2.84 -9.95 21.88
C SER A 37 2.35 -8.69 21.17
N PHE A 38 1.42 -8.85 20.23
CA PHE A 38 0.89 -7.75 19.44
C PHE A 38 -0.33 -7.15 20.10
N ARG A 39 -0.35 -5.83 20.16
CA ARG A 39 -1.49 -5.06 20.69
C ARG A 39 -2.44 -4.74 19.55
N ASP A 40 -3.65 -4.26 19.88
CA ASP A 40 -4.62 -3.83 18.86
C ASP A 40 -4.03 -2.73 17.97
N GLN A 41 -3.29 -1.78 18.54
CA GLN A 41 -2.63 -0.73 17.76
C GLN A 41 -1.60 -1.30 16.77
N ASP A 42 -0.89 -2.35 17.15
CA ASP A 42 0.05 -3.01 16.24
C ASP A 42 -0.69 -3.66 15.07
N MET A 43 -1.83 -4.29 15.34
CA MET A 43 -2.66 -4.88 14.30
C MET A 43 -3.19 -3.82 13.34
N HIS A 44 -3.63 -2.67 13.84
CA HIS A 44 -4.10 -1.57 13.00
C HIS A 44 -2.98 -1.00 12.13
N LYS A 45 -1.78 -0.88 12.67
CA LYS A 45 -0.61 -0.46 11.90
C LYS A 45 -0.28 -1.45 10.79
N LEU A 46 -0.33 -2.75 11.09
CA LEU A 46 -0.06 -3.79 10.10
C LEU A 46 -1.09 -3.78 8.98
N ALA A 47 -2.37 -3.62 9.32
CA ALA A 47 -3.43 -3.51 8.33
C ALA A 47 -3.23 -2.30 7.42
N PHE A 48 -2.84 -1.17 8.01
CA PHE A 48 -2.52 0.06 7.27
C PHE A 48 -1.32 -0.15 6.35
N LEU A 49 -0.25 -0.78 6.84
CA LEU A 49 0.94 -1.09 6.05
C LEU A 49 0.60 -2.00 4.86
N GLY A 50 -0.21 -3.01 5.11
CA GLY A 50 -0.65 -3.93 4.05
C GLY A 50 -1.39 -3.20 2.94
N ARG A 51 -2.33 -2.32 3.28
CA ARG A 51 -3.08 -1.52 2.30
C ARG A 51 -2.17 -0.56 1.54
N SER A 52 -1.29 0.12 2.25
CA SER A 52 -0.38 1.10 1.65
C SER A 52 0.57 0.44 0.66
N ARG A 53 1.15 -0.70 1.05
CA ARG A 53 2.06 -1.44 0.17
C ARG A 53 1.33 -2.01 -1.05
N ALA A 54 0.11 -2.50 -0.87
CA ALA A 54 -0.71 -3.00 -1.98
C ALA A 54 -1.01 -1.91 -3.01
N LEU A 55 -1.11 -0.66 -2.57
CA LEU A 55 -1.34 0.49 -3.45
C LEU A 55 -0.05 1.07 -4.02
N GLY A 56 1.11 0.46 -3.74
CA GLY A 56 2.38 0.87 -4.31
C GLY A 56 3.13 1.95 -3.54
N PHE A 57 2.73 2.24 -2.30
CA PHE A 57 3.51 3.14 -1.46
C PHE A 57 4.82 2.48 -1.05
N THR A 58 5.89 3.26 -1.05
CA THR A 58 7.21 2.75 -0.65
C THR A 58 7.27 2.55 0.87
N ILE A 59 8.27 1.79 1.32
CA ILE A 59 8.53 1.64 2.76
C ILE A 59 8.77 3.00 3.41
N GLU A 60 9.46 3.89 2.73
CA GLU A 60 9.73 5.25 3.23
C GLU A 60 8.43 6.05 3.40
N ASP A 61 7.52 5.98 2.41
CA ASP A 61 6.21 6.60 2.50
C ASP A 61 5.41 6.04 3.68
N CYS A 62 5.44 4.73 3.86
CA CYS A 62 4.76 4.07 4.97
C CYS A 62 5.33 4.52 6.32
N ARG A 63 6.64 4.67 6.41
CA ARG A 63 7.30 5.16 7.62
C ARG A 63 6.84 6.57 7.96
N ASN A 64 6.78 7.45 6.95
CA ASN A 64 6.32 8.83 7.14
C ASN A 64 4.87 8.89 7.61
N LEU A 65 3.99 8.07 7.02
CA LEU A 65 2.59 8.01 7.39
C LEU A 65 2.39 7.48 8.81
N LEU A 66 3.14 6.46 9.21
CA LEU A 66 3.09 5.94 10.58
C LEU A 66 3.60 6.96 11.60
N ALA A 67 4.63 7.71 11.23
CA ALA A 67 5.17 8.76 12.10
C ALA A 67 4.11 9.83 12.39
N LEU A 68 3.26 10.17 11.44
CA LEU A 68 2.14 11.08 11.66
C LEU A 68 1.17 10.55 12.71
N TRP A 69 0.94 9.26 12.70
CA TRP A 69 0.02 8.62 13.63
C TRP A 69 0.56 8.58 15.05
N GLU A 70 1.87 8.35 15.20
CA GLU A 70 2.49 8.09 16.49
C GLU A 70 3.02 9.34 17.20
N ASP A 71 3.40 10.37 16.45
CA ASP A 71 4.07 11.53 17.01
C ASP A 71 3.08 12.59 17.48
N LYS A 72 2.69 12.50 18.74
CA LYS A 72 1.78 13.46 19.37
C LYS A 72 2.46 14.76 19.78
N LYS A 73 3.79 14.83 19.66
CA LYS A 73 4.59 16.00 20.06
C LYS A 73 4.90 16.93 18.89
N ARG A 74 4.61 16.52 17.66
CA ARG A 74 4.86 17.32 16.48
C ARG A 74 3.94 18.53 16.43
N ALA A 75 4.46 19.65 15.93
CA ALA A 75 3.64 20.82 15.69
C ALA A 75 2.57 20.51 14.64
N SER A 76 1.36 21.03 14.84
CA SER A 76 0.24 20.82 13.95
C SER A 76 0.56 21.24 12.50
N ALA A 77 1.31 22.31 12.32
CA ALA A 77 1.74 22.78 10.99
C ALA A 77 2.61 21.76 10.27
N ASP A 78 3.51 21.08 10.98
CA ASP A 78 4.40 20.08 10.41
C ASP A 78 3.61 18.83 10.00
N VAL A 79 2.68 18.40 10.85
CA VAL A 79 1.78 17.28 10.55
C VAL A 79 0.96 17.58 9.30
N ARG A 80 0.42 18.78 9.21
CA ARG A 80 -0.37 19.21 8.06
C ARG A 80 0.45 19.20 6.76
N ALA A 81 1.67 19.68 6.82
CA ALA A 81 2.56 19.74 5.64
C ALA A 81 2.86 18.35 5.11
N ILE A 82 3.20 17.40 6.00
CA ILE A 82 3.49 16.02 5.61
C ILE A 82 2.22 15.35 5.07
N ALA A 83 1.09 15.56 5.71
CA ALA A 83 -0.19 14.99 5.27
C ALA A 83 -0.58 15.51 3.88
N LYS A 84 -0.37 16.79 3.61
CA LYS A 84 -0.64 17.38 2.29
C LYS A 84 0.23 16.76 1.20
N GLU A 85 1.50 16.53 1.49
CA GLU A 85 2.40 15.90 0.53
C GLU A 85 1.95 14.47 0.21
N GLN A 86 1.58 13.70 1.22
CA GLN A 86 1.07 12.34 1.03
C GLN A 86 -0.26 12.35 0.27
N LEU A 87 -1.14 13.30 0.58
CA LEU A 87 -2.40 13.44 -0.11
C LEU A 87 -2.19 13.73 -1.60
N ALA A 88 -1.25 14.60 -1.93
CA ALA A 88 -0.93 14.89 -3.34
C ALA A 88 -0.46 13.65 -4.09
N GLN A 89 0.35 12.79 -3.46
CA GLN A 89 0.79 11.53 -4.04
C GLN A 89 -0.40 10.57 -4.26
N ILE A 90 -1.32 10.51 -3.30
CA ILE A 90 -2.52 9.68 -3.41
C ILE A 90 -3.40 10.15 -4.57
N GLU A 91 -3.63 11.44 -4.67
CA GLU A 91 -4.43 12.02 -5.74
C GLU A 91 -3.83 11.79 -7.12
N ALA A 92 -2.51 11.87 -7.22
CA ALA A 92 -1.82 11.55 -8.47
C ALA A 92 -2.01 10.08 -8.87
N LYS A 93 -1.96 9.15 -7.90
CA LYS A 93 -2.23 7.73 -8.15
C LYS A 93 -3.66 7.49 -8.58
N ILE A 94 -4.62 8.15 -7.95
CA ILE A 94 -6.05 8.05 -8.33
C ILE A 94 -6.23 8.51 -9.77
N SER A 95 -5.68 9.66 -10.12
CA SER A 95 -5.75 10.20 -11.47
C SER A 95 -5.14 9.24 -12.51
N GLY A 96 -3.96 8.71 -12.21
CA GLY A 96 -3.29 7.74 -13.08
C GLY A 96 -4.11 6.46 -13.27
N LEU A 97 -4.70 5.95 -12.19
CA LEU A 97 -5.56 4.78 -12.25
C LEU A 97 -6.82 5.04 -13.06
N GLN A 98 -7.42 6.23 -12.94
CA GLN A 98 -8.59 6.62 -13.72
C GLN A 98 -8.27 6.66 -15.23
N GLU A 99 -7.15 7.24 -15.59
CA GLU A 99 -6.68 7.28 -16.99
C GLU A 99 -6.49 5.87 -17.54
N MET A 100 -5.83 5.00 -16.79
CA MET A 100 -5.62 3.62 -17.19
C MET A 100 -6.94 2.87 -17.34
N ARG A 101 -7.87 3.08 -16.40
CA ARG A 101 -9.20 2.48 -16.46
C ARG A 101 -9.94 2.92 -17.74
N ASP A 102 -9.91 4.20 -18.05
CA ASP A 102 -10.58 4.75 -19.22
C ASP A 102 -9.98 4.18 -20.50
N THR A 103 -8.66 4.10 -20.57
CA THR A 103 -7.96 3.48 -21.70
C THR A 103 -8.37 2.03 -21.90
N LEU A 104 -8.32 1.23 -20.84
CA LEU A 104 -8.67 -0.19 -20.90
C LEU A 104 -10.15 -0.40 -21.21
N SER A 105 -11.04 0.45 -20.66
CA SER A 105 -12.48 0.38 -20.95
C SER A 105 -12.76 0.61 -22.43
N THR A 106 -12.10 1.59 -23.04
CA THR A 106 -12.22 1.86 -24.46
C THR A 106 -11.72 0.70 -25.29
N LEU A 107 -10.56 0.14 -24.95
CA LEU A 107 -9.99 -0.99 -25.66
C LEU A 107 -10.86 -2.24 -25.57
N VAL A 108 -11.45 -2.50 -24.39
CA VAL A 108 -12.37 -3.63 -24.21
C VAL A 108 -13.61 -3.48 -25.09
N ARG A 109 -14.18 -2.27 -25.20
CA ARG A 109 -15.34 -2.01 -26.08
C ARG A 109 -15.01 -2.24 -27.55
N ASP A 110 -13.80 -1.88 -27.96
CA ASP A 110 -13.39 -1.96 -29.36
C ASP A 110 -12.88 -3.34 -29.76
N CYS A 111 -12.57 -4.19 -28.76
CA CYS A 111 -12.08 -5.54 -29.01
C CYS A 111 -13.26 -6.48 -29.27
N ALA A 112 -13.18 -7.26 -30.36
CA ALA A 112 -14.23 -8.21 -30.73
C ALA A 112 -14.28 -9.44 -29.82
N GLY A 113 -13.21 -9.69 -29.04
CA GLY A 113 -13.15 -10.82 -28.10
C GLY A 113 -13.06 -12.18 -28.79
N ASP A 114 -12.54 -12.25 -30.02
CA ASP A 114 -12.36 -13.48 -30.76
C ASP A 114 -10.88 -13.93 -30.82
N ASP A 115 -10.63 -15.03 -31.52
CA ASP A 115 -9.29 -15.63 -31.62
C ASP A 115 -8.37 -14.95 -32.63
N ARG A 116 -8.76 -13.83 -33.21
CA ARG A 116 -7.95 -13.12 -34.18
C ARG A 116 -6.74 -12.47 -33.53
N PRO A 117 -5.53 -12.59 -34.13
CA PRO A 117 -4.31 -12.08 -33.52
C PRO A 117 -4.16 -10.57 -33.54
N ASP A 118 -4.84 -9.83 -34.40
CA ASP A 118 -4.73 -8.36 -34.44
C ASP A 118 -5.76 -7.70 -33.55
N CYS A 119 -5.62 -7.92 -32.25
CA CYS A 119 -6.44 -7.29 -31.22
C CYS A 119 -6.08 -5.81 -31.08
N PRO A 120 -7.04 -4.87 -31.16
CA PRO A 120 -6.77 -3.45 -30.95
C PRO A 120 -6.13 -3.13 -29.62
N ILE A 121 -6.40 -3.93 -28.58
CA ILE A 121 -5.81 -3.76 -27.25
C ILE A 121 -4.28 -3.90 -27.32
N LEU A 122 -3.80 -5.00 -27.90
CA LEU A 122 -2.36 -5.28 -28.01
C LEU A 122 -1.66 -4.23 -28.87
N LYS A 123 -2.27 -3.84 -29.97
CA LYS A 123 -1.73 -2.85 -30.88
C LYS A 123 -1.59 -1.47 -30.23
N THR A 124 -2.63 -1.04 -29.51
CA THR A 124 -2.65 0.25 -28.83
C THR A 124 -1.69 0.28 -27.65
N LEU A 125 -1.61 -0.80 -26.86
CA LEU A 125 -0.67 -0.89 -25.74
C LEU A 125 0.78 -0.84 -26.23
N GLY A 126 1.06 -1.51 -27.34
CA GLY A 126 2.41 -1.47 -27.93
C GLY A 126 2.78 -0.05 -28.37
N THR A 127 1.85 0.71 -28.93
CA THR A 127 2.06 2.10 -29.33
C THR A 127 2.21 3.01 -28.10
N ALA A 128 1.37 2.82 -27.10
CA ALA A 128 1.43 3.61 -25.87
C ALA A 128 2.75 3.39 -25.10
N ALA A 129 3.29 2.18 -25.14
CA ALA A 129 4.55 1.85 -24.48
C ALA A 129 5.75 2.55 -25.14
N ALA A 130 5.62 3.03 -26.36
CA ALA A 130 6.66 3.73 -27.10
C ALA A 130 6.74 5.24 -26.74
N THR A 131 5.79 5.74 -26.03
CA THR A 131 5.78 7.14 -25.57
C THR A 131 6.22 7.26 -24.13
#